data_13a4e13e4c360dd4543ec01747c50b4f
#
_entry.id   13a4e13e4c360dd4543ec01747c50b4f
#
_cell.length_a   1.000
_cell.length_b   1.000
_cell.length_c   1.000
_cell.angle_alpha   90.00
_cell.angle_beta   90.00
_cell.angle_gamma   90.00
#
_symmetry.space_group_name_H-M   'P 1'
#
loop_
_entity.id
_entity.type
_entity.pdbx_description
1 polymer ?
#
loop_
_entity_poly.entity_id
_entity_poly.type
_entity_poly.pdbx_seq_one_letter_code
_entity_poly.pdbx_strand_id
1 'polypeptide(L)'
;MGFKSSDKYKQNDTGHIYIAIDLKSFYASVECVERGLDPLTTNLVVADESRTEKTICLAVSPSLKAYGISGRARLFEVVQKANEIKAATGKKIDYIVAKPRMAYYMEYSTKIYDIYLKYIAPEDMHIYSVDEVFVDVTDYLSTYEMTARELAMTMIQDVLKTTGITATAGIGTNMYLCKIAMDVVAKHMDPDKNGVRIAALNEMSYRKLLWNHRPLTDFWRVGPGYAKKLEANGLYTMGDIARCSIGKPDELYNEELLYQLFGVNAELLIDHAWGYEPCTIQDVKAYKPETNSVSSGQVLQCPYDFDKAKLVVKEMTDLMVLDLVDKRLVTDQIVLTIGYDIVNLTDPSRNRSYKGVVTTD
;
A
#
# COMPACT_ATOMS: atom_id res chain seq x y z
N MET A 1 8.01 -36.51 14.06
CA MET A 1 8.23 -36.65 12.61
C MET A 1 8.12 -35.27 12.03
N GLY A 2 9.25 -34.59 11.82
CA GLY A 2 9.30 -33.26 11.25
C GLY A 2 8.99 -33.35 9.75
N PHE A 3 7.90 -32.72 9.31
CA PHE A 3 7.69 -32.43 7.91
C PHE A 3 8.85 -31.53 7.45
N LYS A 4 9.62 -31.96 6.46
CA LYS A 4 10.63 -31.09 5.83
C LYS A 4 9.88 -29.94 5.20
N SER A 5 10.18 -28.71 5.59
CA SER A 5 9.52 -27.47 5.13
C SER A 5 9.41 -27.36 3.59
N SER A 6 10.36 -27.97 2.87
CA SER A 6 10.37 -28.01 1.40
C SER A 6 9.21 -28.77 0.76
N ASP A 7 8.54 -29.68 1.46
CA ASP A 7 7.44 -30.47 0.88
C ASP A 7 6.11 -29.70 0.87
N LYS A 8 5.94 -28.76 1.80
CA LYS A 8 4.82 -27.82 1.85
C LYS A 8 4.70 -26.98 0.55
N TYR A 9 5.83 -26.66 -0.10
CA TYR A 9 5.88 -25.77 -1.27
C TYR A 9 6.05 -26.50 -2.60
N LYS A 10 5.99 -27.81 -2.63
CA LYS A 10 6.24 -28.60 -3.86
C LYS A 10 5.08 -28.59 -4.86
N GLN A 11 3.85 -28.43 -4.41
CA GLN A 11 2.67 -28.25 -5.26
C GLN A 11 1.49 -27.81 -4.37
N ASN A 12 1.17 -26.55 -4.38
CA ASN A 12 -0.14 -26.08 -3.95
C ASN A 12 -0.74 -25.27 -5.09
N ASP A 13 -1.26 -25.99 -6.08
CA ASP A 13 -2.31 -25.44 -6.92
C ASP A 13 -3.57 -25.42 -6.03
N THR A 14 -3.84 -24.27 -5.42
CA THR A 14 -5.05 -24.07 -4.61
C THR A 14 -6.31 -24.15 -5.46
N GLY A 15 -6.18 -24.26 -6.79
CA GLY A 15 -7.26 -24.17 -7.74
C GLY A 15 -7.87 -22.76 -7.84
N HIS A 16 -7.41 -21.81 -7.01
CA HIS A 16 -7.91 -20.43 -7.04
C HIS A 16 -7.17 -19.55 -8.04
N ILE A 17 -7.88 -18.58 -8.59
CA ILE A 17 -7.34 -17.51 -9.44
C ILE A 17 -7.84 -16.17 -8.90
N TYR A 18 -6.89 -15.35 -8.45
CA TYR A 18 -7.16 -14.02 -7.92
C TYR A 18 -6.73 -12.94 -8.88
N ILE A 19 -7.46 -11.83 -8.88
CA ILE A 19 -7.07 -10.59 -9.56
C ILE A 19 -6.98 -9.50 -8.51
N ALA A 20 -5.84 -8.78 -8.47
CA ALA A 20 -5.71 -7.51 -7.78
C ALA A 20 -5.84 -6.37 -8.80
N ILE A 21 -6.63 -5.34 -8.50
CA ILE A 21 -6.84 -4.16 -9.36
C ILE A 21 -6.54 -2.90 -8.54
N ASP A 22 -5.68 -2.01 -9.07
CA ASP A 22 -5.27 -0.75 -8.45
C ASP A 22 -5.54 0.40 -9.44
N LEU A 23 -6.30 1.40 -8.99
CA LEU A 23 -6.67 2.56 -9.79
C LEU A 23 -5.48 3.51 -9.96
N LYS A 24 -5.19 3.89 -11.18
CA LYS A 24 -4.01 4.68 -11.54
C LYS A 24 -4.01 6.07 -10.91
N SER A 25 -3.10 6.31 -9.92
CA SER A 25 -2.98 7.61 -9.25
C SER A 25 -4.32 8.18 -8.81
N PHE A 26 -5.15 7.38 -8.15
CA PHE A 26 -6.59 7.53 -7.99
C PHE A 26 -7.06 8.97 -7.70
N TYR A 27 -6.62 9.60 -6.62
CA TYR A 27 -7.08 10.96 -6.27
C TYR A 27 -6.71 11.99 -7.34
N ALA A 28 -5.51 11.87 -7.92
CA ALA A 28 -5.10 12.77 -9.01
C ALA A 28 -5.95 12.54 -10.26
N SER A 29 -6.29 11.28 -10.55
CA SER A 29 -7.16 10.94 -11.68
C SER A 29 -8.59 11.48 -11.50
N VAL A 30 -9.17 11.35 -10.30
CA VAL A 30 -10.47 11.96 -9.97
C VAL A 30 -10.43 13.47 -10.20
N GLU A 31 -9.39 14.15 -9.70
CA GLU A 31 -9.26 15.60 -9.87
C GLU A 31 -9.07 16.04 -11.32
N CYS A 32 -8.39 15.22 -12.15
CA CYS A 32 -8.29 15.48 -13.59
C CYS A 32 -9.63 15.32 -14.27
N VAL A 33 -10.32 14.21 -14.08
CA VAL A 33 -11.63 13.91 -14.70
C VAL A 33 -12.65 14.99 -14.39
N GLU A 34 -12.72 15.43 -13.14
CA GLU A 34 -13.65 16.48 -12.70
C GLU A 34 -13.39 17.85 -13.36
N ARG A 35 -12.17 18.08 -13.84
CA ARG A 35 -11.79 19.27 -14.57
C ARG A 35 -11.89 19.11 -16.09
N GLY A 36 -12.36 17.94 -16.56
CA GLY A 36 -12.38 17.63 -17.99
C GLY A 36 -10.98 17.43 -18.59
N LEU A 37 -9.99 17.04 -17.75
CA LEU A 37 -8.59 16.83 -18.14
C LEU A 37 -8.26 15.34 -18.21
N ASP A 38 -7.31 14.98 -19.07
CA ASP A 38 -6.83 13.61 -19.18
C ASP A 38 -5.92 13.24 -17.99
N PRO A 39 -6.27 12.23 -17.17
CA PRO A 39 -5.47 11.78 -16.03
C PRO A 39 -4.06 11.30 -16.37
N LEU A 40 -3.82 10.80 -17.57
CA LEU A 40 -2.53 10.22 -17.96
C LEU A 40 -1.51 11.29 -18.40
N THR A 41 -1.97 12.40 -18.95
CA THR A 41 -1.10 13.43 -19.55
C THR A 41 -1.07 14.74 -18.75
N THR A 42 -2.03 14.96 -17.88
CA THR A 42 -2.10 16.19 -17.07
C THR A 42 -1.15 16.15 -15.89
N ASN A 43 -0.36 17.20 -15.72
CA ASN A 43 0.48 17.40 -14.54
C ASN A 43 -0.38 17.91 -13.37
N LEU A 44 -0.62 17.06 -12.37
CA LEU A 44 -1.42 17.40 -11.22
C LEU A 44 -0.92 16.67 -9.97
N VAL A 45 -0.91 17.38 -8.84
CA VAL A 45 -0.74 16.83 -7.50
C VAL A 45 -1.95 17.13 -6.64
N VAL A 46 -2.27 16.24 -5.72
CA VAL A 46 -3.30 16.45 -4.71
C VAL A 46 -2.62 16.77 -3.39
N ALA A 47 -2.68 18.02 -2.98
CA ALA A 47 -2.03 18.52 -1.76
C ALA A 47 -2.80 19.72 -1.18
N ASP A 48 -2.70 19.90 0.14
CA ASP A 48 -3.28 21.06 0.83
C ASP A 48 -2.21 22.13 1.05
N GLU A 49 -2.14 23.09 0.13
CA GLU A 49 -1.21 24.23 0.19
C GLU A 49 -1.41 25.14 1.41
N SER A 50 -2.62 25.12 2.02
CA SER A 50 -2.90 25.95 3.21
C SER A 50 -2.14 25.48 4.45
N ARG A 51 -1.56 24.26 4.43
CA ARG A 51 -0.80 23.71 5.55
C ARG A 51 0.62 24.26 5.57
N THR A 52 1.53 23.65 4.82
CA THR A 52 2.93 24.10 4.63
C THR A 52 3.49 23.43 3.38
N GLU A 53 4.62 23.93 2.87
CA GLU A 53 5.36 23.25 1.80
C GLU A 53 5.84 21.83 2.15
N LYS A 54 5.86 21.48 3.45
CA LYS A 54 6.21 20.14 3.94
C LYS A 54 5.03 19.16 3.87
N THR A 55 3.83 19.62 3.45
CA THR A 55 2.65 18.76 3.28
C THR A 55 2.96 17.63 2.30
N ILE A 56 2.46 16.42 2.60
CA ILE A 56 2.60 15.26 1.72
C ILE A 56 1.53 15.37 0.63
N CYS A 57 1.94 15.18 -0.62
CA CYS A 57 1.01 14.99 -1.73
C CYS A 57 0.32 13.64 -1.54
N LEU A 58 -1.00 13.65 -1.45
CA LEU A 58 -1.80 12.42 -1.33
C LEU A 58 -1.80 11.62 -2.63
N ALA A 59 -1.64 12.29 -3.76
CA ALA A 59 -1.45 11.66 -5.06
C ALA A 59 -0.64 12.58 -5.99
N VAL A 60 0.06 11.93 -6.93
CA VAL A 60 0.82 12.57 -8.01
C VAL A 60 0.39 11.92 -9.32
N SER A 61 0.08 12.71 -10.34
CA SER A 61 -0.35 12.19 -11.64
C SER A 61 0.74 11.38 -12.34
N PRO A 62 0.36 10.46 -13.25
CA PRO A 62 1.33 9.66 -14.02
C PRO A 62 2.33 10.50 -14.79
N SER A 63 1.91 11.61 -15.39
CA SER A 63 2.77 12.54 -16.12
C SER A 63 3.86 13.16 -15.24
N LEU A 64 3.55 13.56 -14.02
CA LEU A 64 4.55 14.06 -13.06
C LEU A 64 5.47 12.95 -12.52
N LYS A 65 4.94 11.74 -12.32
CA LYS A 65 5.77 10.57 -11.96
C LYS A 65 6.81 10.25 -13.03
N ALA A 66 6.50 10.47 -14.31
CA ALA A 66 7.45 10.30 -15.41
C ALA A 66 8.65 11.27 -15.34
N TYR A 67 8.52 12.39 -14.63
CA TYR A 67 9.64 13.28 -14.33
C TYR A 67 10.45 12.85 -13.09
N GLY A 68 10.16 11.69 -12.51
CA GLY A 68 10.85 11.17 -11.32
C GLY A 68 10.32 11.73 -9.98
N ILE A 69 9.11 12.32 -9.98
CA ILE A 69 8.46 12.76 -8.74
C ILE A 69 7.80 11.56 -8.08
N SER A 70 8.08 11.32 -6.80
CA SER A 70 7.50 10.22 -6.03
C SER A 70 5.99 10.36 -5.90
N GLY A 71 5.26 9.25 -5.85
CA GLY A 71 3.80 9.22 -5.68
C GLY A 71 3.31 9.82 -4.35
N ARG A 72 4.19 9.92 -3.35
CA ARG A 72 3.94 10.54 -2.04
C ARG A 72 5.01 11.60 -1.70
N ALA A 73 5.49 12.33 -2.70
CA ALA A 73 6.41 13.43 -2.51
C ALA A 73 5.82 14.50 -1.58
N ARG A 74 6.66 15.21 -0.85
CA ARG A 74 6.26 16.45 -0.19
C ARG A 74 6.14 17.57 -1.23
N LEU A 75 5.29 18.55 -0.98
CA LEU A 75 5.03 19.61 -1.97
C LEU A 75 6.32 20.36 -2.34
N PHE A 76 7.22 20.63 -1.38
CA PHE A 76 8.50 21.28 -1.68
C PHE A 76 9.40 20.43 -2.61
N GLU A 77 9.34 19.08 -2.53
CA GLU A 77 10.11 18.19 -3.41
C GLU A 77 9.59 18.28 -4.85
N VAL A 78 8.28 18.47 -5.04
CA VAL A 78 7.68 18.73 -6.36
C VAL A 78 8.21 20.05 -6.93
N VAL A 79 8.23 21.12 -6.14
CA VAL A 79 8.77 22.42 -6.52
C VAL A 79 10.26 22.31 -6.87
N GLN A 80 11.04 21.66 -6.00
CA GLN A 80 12.47 21.45 -6.24
C GLN A 80 12.71 20.72 -7.55
N LYS A 81 12.00 19.60 -7.78
CA LYS A 81 12.17 18.81 -9.01
C LYS A 81 11.80 19.58 -10.26
N ALA A 82 10.72 20.37 -10.22
CA ALA A 82 10.33 21.24 -11.33
C ALA A 82 11.41 22.29 -11.64
N ASN A 83 12.05 22.87 -10.61
CA ASN A 83 13.16 23.80 -10.77
C ASN A 83 14.44 23.14 -11.32
N GLU A 84 14.78 21.94 -10.87
CA GLU A 84 15.90 21.14 -11.39
C GLU A 84 15.73 20.88 -12.90
N ILE A 85 14.55 20.46 -13.34
CA ILE A 85 14.24 20.20 -14.74
C ILE A 85 14.33 21.50 -15.57
N LYS A 86 13.80 22.61 -15.03
CA LYS A 86 13.92 23.92 -15.68
C LYS A 86 15.38 24.33 -15.86
N ALA A 87 16.20 24.15 -14.83
CA ALA A 87 17.62 24.47 -14.89
C ALA A 87 18.39 23.59 -15.92
N ALA A 88 18.04 22.29 -15.96
CA ALA A 88 18.71 21.32 -16.83
C ALA A 88 18.28 21.41 -18.30
N THR A 89 16.99 21.73 -18.57
CA THR A 89 16.39 21.61 -19.91
C THR A 89 15.87 22.94 -20.48
N GLY A 90 15.82 24.00 -19.68
CA GLY A 90 15.14 25.27 -20.00
C GLY A 90 13.61 25.17 -20.01
N LYS A 91 13.02 23.98 -19.85
CA LYS A 91 11.56 23.76 -19.90
C LYS A 91 10.93 23.94 -18.54
N LYS A 92 10.02 24.88 -18.41
CA LYS A 92 9.19 25.04 -17.21
C LYS A 92 8.13 23.92 -17.19
N ILE A 93 8.02 23.23 -16.06
CA ILE A 93 6.93 22.29 -15.82
C ILE A 93 5.82 23.04 -15.06
N ASP A 94 4.71 23.27 -15.75
CA ASP A 94 3.49 23.76 -15.09
C ASP A 94 2.67 22.57 -14.61
N TYR A 95 2.09 22.67 -13.42
CA TYR A 95 1.26 21.65 -12.80
C TYR A 95 0.17 22.28 -11.94
N ILE A 96 -0.90 21.51 -11.74
CA ILE A 96 -2.05 21.89 -10.93
C ILE A 96 -1.85 21.33 -9.53
N VAL A 97 -2.09 22.13 -8.49
CA VAL A 97 -2.24 21.66 -7.11
C VAL A 97 -3.73 21.62 -6.78
N ALA A 98 -4.27 20.43 -6.58
CA ALA A 98 -5.67 20.23 -6.23
C ALA A 98 -5.81 19.99 -4.73
N LYS A 99 -6.71 20.73 -4.06
CA LYS A 99 -7.00 20.52 -2.64
C LYS A 99 -7.68 19.16 -2.44
N PRO A 100 -7.29 18.35 -1.41
CA PRO A 100 -7.89 17.06 -1.13
C PRO A 100 -9.39 17.14 -0.83
N ARG A 101 -10.17 16.24 -1.44
CA ARG A 101 -11.64 16.12 -1.24
C ARG A 101 -11.98 14.65 -0.87
N MET A 102 -11.61 14.22 0.35
CA MET A 102 -11.69 12.80 0.75
C MET A 102 -13.09 12.20 0.60
N ALA A 103 -14.15 12.90 1.01
CA ALA A 103 -15.53 12.42 0.84
C ALA A 103 -15.84 12.14 -0.63
N TYR A 104 -15.41 13.01 -1.51
CA TYR A 104 -15.62 12.87 -2.96
C TYR A 104 -14.84 11.68 -3.54
N TYR A 105 -13.63 11.43 -3.06
CA TYR A 105 -12.87 10.24 -3.47
C TYR A 105 -13.53 8.96 -3.00
N MET A 106 -14.15 8.96 -1.82
CA MET A 106 -14.94 7.82 -1.34
C MET A 106 -16.18 7.58 -2.22
N GLU A 107 -16.87 8.62 -2.66
CA GLU A 107 -18.00 8.49 -3.60
C GLU A 107 -17.56 7.87 -4.93
N TYR A 108 -16.43 8.30 -5.48
CA TYR A 108 -15.85 7.70 -6.69
C TYR A 108 -15.44 6.24 -6.48
N SER A 109 -14.82 5.93 -5.34
CA SER A 109 -14.47 4.56 -4.97
C SER A 109 -15.70 3.66 -4.92
N THR A 110 -16.78 4.11 -4.26
CA THR A 110 -18.05 3.37 -4.20
C THR A 110 -18.64 3.16 -5.59
N LYS A 111 -18.66 4.20 -6.44
CA LYS A 111 -19.14 4.08 -7.82
C LYS A 111 -18.34 3.06 -8.63
N ILE A 112 -17.02 2.98 -8.42
CA ILE A 112 -16.17 1.98 -9.09
C ILE A 112 -16.43 0.58 -8.52
N TYR A 113 -16.63 0.46 -7.21
CA TYR A 113 -17.03 -0.80 -6.59
C TYR A 113 -18.36 -1.34 -7.17
N ASP A 114 -19.35 -0.47 -7.38
CA ASP A 114 -20.62 -0.84 -8.02
C ASP A 114 -20.42 -1.35 -9.47
N ILE A 115 -19.36 -0.91 -10.15
CA ILE A 115 -19.00 -1.45 -11.46
C ILE A 115 -18.48 -2.88 -11.32
N TYR A 116 -17.61 -3.15 -10.35
CA TYR A 116 -17.09 -4.51 -10.10
C TYR A 116 -18.20 -5.48 -9.71
N LEU A 117 -19.22 -5.02 -8.96
CA LEU A 117 -20.39 -5.83 -8.58
C LEU A 117 -21.22 -6.34 -9.77
N LYS A 118 -21.08 -5.77 -10.97
CA LYS A 118 -21.70 -6.31 -12.18
C LYS A 118 -21.11 -7.63 -12.63
N TYR A 119 -19.89 -7.93 -12.20
CA TYR A 119 -19.08 -9.06 -12.65
C TYR A 119 -18.85 -10.10 -11.56
N ILE A 120 -18.65 -9.66 -10.34
CA ILE A 120 -18.21 -10.47 -9.20
C ILE A 120 -19.14 -10.23 -8.02
N ALA A 121 -19.55 -11.28 -7.34
CA ALA A 121 -20.34 -11.17 -6.12
C ALA A 121 -19.52 -10.54 -4.96
N PRO A 122 -20.17 -9.82 -4.05
CA PRO A 122 -19.47 -9.17 -2.94
C PRO A 122 -18.74 -10.16 -2.02
N GLU A 123 -19.17 -11.42 -1.98
CA GLU A 123 -18.53 -12.49 -1.20
C GLU A 123 -17.11 -12.79 -1.69
N ASP A 124 -16.88 -12.67 -3.01
CA ASP A 124 -15.62 -13.00 -3.66
C ASP A 124 -14.74 -11.75 -3.91
N MET A 125 -15.10 -10.63 -3.27
CA MET A 125 -14.32 -9.39 -3.31
C MET A 125 -13.83 -8.98 -1.94
N HIS A 126 -12.58 -8.52 -1.85
CA HIS A 126 -12.00 -7.86 -0.70
C HIS A 126 -11.53 -6.45 -1.08
N ILE A 127 -12.19 -5.42 -0.51
CA ILE A 127 -11.77 -4.02 -0.66
C ILE A 127 -10.55 -3.81 0.24
N TYR A 128 -9.38 -3.77 -0.37
CA TYR A 128 -8.11 -3.59 0.35
C TYR A 128 -7.87 -2.13 0.74
N SER A 129 -8.20 -1.21 -0.16
CA SER A 129 -8.12 0.23 0.08
C SER A 129 -9.18 0.98 -0.76
N VAL A 130 -9.17 2.30 -0.69
CA VAL A 130 -10.06 3.18 -1.47
C VAL A 130 -9.87 3.04 -2.99
N ASP A 131 -8.72 2.54 -3.43
CA ASP A 131 -8.32 2.42 -4.84
C ASP A 131 -7.85 1.01 -5.23
N GLU A 132 -7.90 0.06 -4.32
CA GLU A 132 -7.43 -1.31 -4.55
C GLU A 132 -8.41 -2.37 -4.08
N VAL A 133 -8.64 -3.38 -4.93
CA VAL A 133 -9.51 -4.53 -4.67
C VAL A 133 -8.82 -5.84 -5.04
N PHE A 134 -9.09 -6.88 -4.25
CA PHE A 134 -8.82 -8.26 -4.61
C PHE A 134 -10.14 -8.96 -4.96
N VAL A 135 -10.13 -9.78 -5.99
CA VAL A 135 -11.29 -10.59 -6.39
C VAL A 135 -10.84 -12.01 -6.66
N ASP A 136 -11.60 -12.97 -6.15
CA ASP A 136 -11.50 -14.38 -6.54
C ASP A 136 -12.38 -14.59 -7.77
N VAL A 137 -11.75 -14.98 -8.87
CA VAL A 137 -12.45 -15.14 -10.16
C VAL A 137 -12.61 -16.60 -10.57
N THR A 138 -12.23 -17.53 -9.72
CA THR A 138 -12.13 -18.96 -10.00
C THR A 138 -13.40 -19.50 -10.66
N ASP A 139 -14.55 -19.31 -10.02
CA ASP A 139 -15.83 -19.86 -10.51
C ASP A 139 -16.44 -19.04 -11.64
N TYR A 140 -15.96 -17.82 -11.85
CA TYR A 140 -16.50 -16.88 -12.85
C TYR A 140 -15.94 -17.12 -14.25
N LEU A 141 -14.71 -17.66 -14.36
CA LEU A 141 -14.05 -17.83 -15.65
C LEU A 141 -14.80 -18.78 -16.58
N SER A 142 -15.33 -19.88 -16.04
CA SER A 142 -16.15 -20.81 -16.80
C SER A 142 -17.52 -20.21 -17.16
N THR A 143 -18.11 -19.45 -16.24
CA THR A 143 -19.42 -18.80 -16.44
C THR A 143 -19.38 -17.74 -17.54
N TYR A 144 -18.30 -16.95 -17.59
CA TYR A 144 -18.12 -15.91 -18.60
C TYR A 144 -17.42 -16.41 -19.86
N GLU A 145 -16.95 -17.66 -19.89
CA GLU A 145 -16.13 -18.22 -20.98
C GLU A 145 -14.91 -17.31 -21.29
N MET A 146 -14.29 -16.75 -20.26
CA MET A 146 -13.17 -15.82 -20.34
C MET A 146 -11.95 -16.33 -19.58
N THR A 147 -10.76 -15.93 -20.04
CA THR A 147 -9.55 -16.02 -19.21
C THR A 147 -9.57 -14.94 -18.14
N ALA A 148 -8.81 -15.13 -17.05
CA ALA A 148 -8.68 -14.13 -16.00
C ALA A 148 -8.18 -12.76 -16.54
N ARG A 149 -7.33 -12.79 -17.60
CA ARG A 149 -6.84 -11.58 -18.25
C ARG A 149 -7.95 -10.84 -19.01
N GLU A 150 -8.81 -11.56 -19.72
CA GLU A 150 -9.94 -10.96 -20.43
C GLU A 150 -10.96 -10.39 -19.46
N LEU A 151 -11.26 -11.08 -18.37
CA LEU A 151 -12.18 -10.60 -17.34
C LEU A 151 -11.60 -9.34 -16.64
N ALA A 152 -10.33 -9.34 -16.25
CA ALA A 152 -9.66 -8.16 -15.70
C ALA A 152 -9.72 -6.97 -16.66
N MET A 153 -9.42 -7.20 -17.95
CA MET A 153 -9.49 -6.16 -18.99
C MET A 153 -10.92 -5.62 -19.13
N THR A 154 -11.93 -6.49 -19.13
CA THR A 154 -13.34 -6.11 -19.24
C THR A 154 -13.77 -5.22 -18.08
N MET A 155 -13.44 -5.60 -16.85
CA MET A 155 -13.73 -4.79 -15.66
C MET A 155 -13.03 -3.43 -15.72
N ILE A 156 -11.74 -3.38 -16.06
CA ILE A 156 -10.97 -2.13 -16.16
C ILE A 156 -11.51 -1.23 -17.27
N GLN A 157 -11.91 -1.78 -18.39
CA GLN A 157 -12.52 -1.00 -19.49
C GLN A 157 -13.88 -0.42 -19.13
N ASP A 158 -14.72 -1.15 -18.36
CA ASP A 158 -15.99 -0.60 -17.87
C ASP A 158 -15.74 0.55 -16.87
N VAL A 159 -14.75 0.40 -15.97
CA VAL A 159 -14.32 1.51 -15.07
C VAL A 159 -13.85 2.70 -15.89
N LEU A 160 -12.96 2.50 -16.86
CA LEU A 160 -12.44 3.57 -17.70
C LEU A 160 -13.55 4.28 -18.49
N LYS A 161 -14.45 3.52 -19.11
CA LYS A 161 -15.59 4.07 -19.89
C LYS A 161 -16.54 4.88 -19.00
N THR A 162 -16.78 4.41 -17.77
CA THR A 162 -17.76 5.01 -16.86
C THR A 162 -17.20 6.20 -16.10
N THR A 163 -15.91 6.17 -15.75
CA THR A 163 -15.29 7.15 -14.83
C THR A 163 -14.13 7.93 -15.44
N GLY A 164 -13.62 7.54 -16.60
CA GLY A 164 -12.40 8.11 -17.18
C GLY A 164 -11.10 7.73 -16.46
N ILE A 165 -11.16 6.79 -15.49
CA ILE A 165 -10.01 6.36 -14.68
C ILE A 165 -9.58 4.97 -15.12
N THR A 166 -8.28 4.82 -15.43
CA THR A 166 -7.69 3.52 -15.76
C THR A 166 -7.10 2.83 -14.53
N ALA A 167 -6.75 1.54 -14.69
CA ALA A 167 -6.20 0.73 -13.61
C ALA A 167 -5.04 -0.16 -14.08
N THR A 168 -4.32 -0.71 -13.12
CA THR A 168 -3.33 -1.78 -13.30
C THR A 168 -3.86 -3.02 -12.61
N ALA A 169 -3.64 -4.21 -13.18
CA ALA A 169 -4.04 -5.47 -12.56
C ALA A 169 -2.90 -6.47 -12.48
N GLY A 170 -2.97 -7.31 -11.46
CA GLY A 170 -2.15 -8.50 -11.31
C GLY A 170 -3.03 -9.74 -11.15
N ILE A 171 -2.65 -10.83 -11.77
CA ILE A 171 -3.32 -12.13 -11.70
C ILE A 171 -2.39 -13.10 -10.98
N GLY A 172 -2.92 -13.90 -10.07
CA GLY A 172 -2.13 -14.87 -9.33
C GLY A 172 -2.93 -16.07 -8.85
N THR A 173 -2.25 -17.14 -8.51
CA THR A 173 -2.83 -18.36 -7.92
C THR A 173 -3.16 -18.19 -6.42
N ASN A 174 -2.79 -17.06 -5.83
CA ASN A 174 -3.14 -16.63 -4.48
C ASN A 174 -3.11 -15.09 -4.38
N MET A 175 -3.58 -14.53 -3.27
CA MET A 175 -3.65 -13.08 -3.07
C MET A 175 -2.28 -12.41 -3.03
N TYR A 176 -1.25 -13.07 -2.51
CA TYR A 176 0.11 -12.54 -2.54
C TYR A 176 0.64 -12.43 -3.97
N LEU A 177 0.52 -13.47 -4.76
CA LEU A 177 1.06 -13.50 -6.13
C LEU A 177 0.34 -12.52 -7.06
N CYS A 178 -1.00 -12.36 -6.94
CA CYS A 178 -1.70 -11.36 -7.74
C CYS A 178 -1.28 -9.93 -7.35
N LYS A 179 -1.05 -9.66 -6.06
CA LYS A 179 -0.51 -8.35 -5.59
C LYS A 179 0.90 -8.10 -6.13
N ILE A 180 1.79 -9.09 -6.04
CA ILE A 180 3.18 -8.98 -6.55
C ILE A 180 3.17 -8.85 -8.09
N ALA A 181 2.33 -9.59 -8.79
CA ALA A 181 2.17 -9.42 -10.25
C ALA A 181 1.77 -8.00 -10.61
N MET A 182 0.88 -7.38 -9.83
CA MET A 182 0.44 -6.00 -10.03
C MET A 182 1.55 -4.99 -9.72
N ASP A 183 2.14 -5.06 -8.52
CA ASP A 183 3.04 -4.02 -8.01
C ASP A 183 4.45 -4.10 -8.61
N VAL A 184 5.00 -5.30 -8.72
CA VAL A 184 6.40 -5.50 -9.14
C VAL A 184 6.53 -5.72 -10.64
N VAL A 185 5.53 -6.37 -11.27
CA VAL A 185 5.61 -6.66 -12.71
C VAL A 185 4.78 -5.68 -13.53
N ALA A 186 3.46 -5.63 -13.33
CA ALA A 186 2.57 -4.86 -14.20
C ALA A 186 2.86 -3.36 -14.17
N LYS A 187 3.15 -2.77 -13.00
CA LYS A 187 3.47 -1.33 -12.88
C LYS A 187 4.72 -0.91 -13.66
N HIS A 188 5.61 -1.86 -14.01
CA HIS A 188 6.84 -1.62 -14.75
C HIS A 188 6.79 -2.06 -16.24
N MET A 189 5.66 -2.63 -16.69
CA MET A 189 5.43 -2.96 -18.09
C MET A 189 4.97 -1.74 -18.89
N ASP A 190 5.15 -1.80 -20.21
CA ASP A 190 4.53 -0.83 -21.11
C ASP A 190 3.00 -0.97 -21.06
N PRO A 191 2.27 0.15 -21.00
CA PRO A 191 0.82 0.14 -21.00
C PRO A 191 0.29 -0.16 -22.42
N ASP A 192 -0.94 -0.64 -22.49
CA ASP A 192 -1.70 -0.62 -23.73
C ASP A 192 -2.13 0.82 -24.11
N LYS A 193 -2.83 0.97 -25.22
CA LYS A 193 -3.33 2.28 -25.73
C LYS A 193 -4.26 3.03 -24.73
N ASN A 194 -4.82 2.33 -23.76
CA ASN A 194 -5.70 2.88 -22.73
C ASN A 194 -4.99 3.06 -21.38
N GLY A 195 -3.67 2.89 -21.32
CA GLY A 195 -2.87 2.97 -20.11
C GLY A 195 -2.98 1.75 -19.19
N VAL A 196 -3.63 0.67 -19.63
CA VAL A 196 -3.84 -0.57 -18.86
C VAL A 196 -2.58 -1.42 -18.86
N ARG A 197 -2.26 -1.99 -17.70
CA ARG A 197 -1.17 -2.94 -17.52
C ARG A 197 -1.68 -4.15 -16.76
N ILE A 198 -1.44 -5.35 -17.27
CA ILE A 198 -1.84 -6.60 -16.62
C ILE A 198 -0.68 -7.58 -16.66
N ALA A 199 -0.29 -8.12 -15.51
CA ALA A 199 0.68 -9.19 -15.39
C ALA A 199 0.08 -10.39 -14.66
N ALA A 200 0.70 -11.57 -14.83
CA ALA A 200 0.27 -12.80 -14.17
C ALA A 200 1.49 -13.52 -13.58
N LEU A 201 1.33 -14.06 -12.38
CA LEU A 201 2.31 -14.89 -11.71
C LEU A 201 1.64 -16.14 -11.11
N ASN A 202 2.34 -17.25 -11.20
CA ASN A 202 2.18 -18.41 -10.36
C ASN A 202 3.47 -18.63 -9.54
N GLU A 203 3.49 -19.57 -8.63
CA GLU A 203 4.62 -19.84 -7.74
C GLU A 203 5.93 -20.07 -8.50
N MET A 204 5.88 -20.81 -9.60
CA MET A 204 7.08 -21.13 -10.38
C MET A 204 7.58 -19.93 -11.19
N SER A 205 6.69 -19.16 -11.80
CA SER A 205 7.07 -17.93 -12.52
C SER A 205 7.57 -16.85 -11.55
N TYR A 206 6.95 -16.73 -10.38
CA TYR A 206 7.43 -15.85 -9.31
C TYR A 206 8.87 -16.17 -8.91
N ARG A 207 9.16 -17.45 -8.57
CA ARG A 207 10.51 -17.88 -8.19
C ARG A 207 11.51 -17.64 -9.31
N LYS A 208 11.15 -17.96 -10.55
CA LYS A 208 12.02 -17.79 -11.72
C LYS A 208 12.33 -16.33 -12.02
N LEU A 209 11.35 -15.44 -11.89
CA LEU A 209 11.46 -14.04 -12.33
C LEU A 209 11.90 -13.10 -11.20
N LEU A 210 11.45 -13.35 -9.96
CA LEU A 210 11.53 -12.37 -8.88
C LEU A 210 12.37 -12.79 -7.68
N TRP A 211 12.85 -14.04 -7.58
CA TRP A 211 13.70 -14.45 -6.46
C TRP A 211 14.98 -13.63 -6.32
N ASN A 212 15.50 -13.05 -7.40
CA ASN A 212 16.68 -12.19 -7.39
C ASN A 212 16.35 -10.69 -7.46
N HIS A 213 15.04 -10.32 -7.43
CA HIS A 213 14.62 -8.93 -7.49
C HIS A 213 15.06 -8.16 -6.25
N ARG A 214 15.41 -6.89 -6.43
CA ARG A 214 15.76 -5.89 -5.40
C ARG A 214 15.12 -4.56 -5.73
N PRO A 215 14.79 -3.76 -4.73
CA PRO A 215 14.98 -3.97 -3.29
C PRO A 215 13.89 -4.89 -2.70
N LEU A 216 14.14 -5.43 -1.51
CA LEU A 216 13.17 -6.24 -0.75
C LEU A 216 11.89 -5.47 -0.42
N THR A 217 11.96 -4.15 -0.28
CA THR A 217 10.82 -3.28 0.02
C THR A 217 9.78 -3.17 -1.10
N ASP A 218 10.05 -3.69 -2.29
CA ASP A 218 9.07 -3.78 -3.37
C ASP A 218 8.06 -4.91 -3.13
N PHE A 219 8.41 -5.86 -2.26
CA PHE A 219 7.54 -6.98 -1.93
C PHE A 219 6.53 -6.62 -0.83
N TRP A 220 5.28 -6.96 -1.08
CA TRP A 220 4.20 -6.75 -0.11
C TRP A 220 4.55 -7.36 1.25
N ARG A 221 4.27 -6.63 2.33
CA ARG A 221 4.60 -6.96 3.73
C ARG A 221 6.09 -6.85 4.10
N VAL A 222 6.98 -6.46 3.22
CA VAL A 222 8.39 -6.17 3.55
C VAL A 222 8.63 -4.67 3.63
N GLY A 223 8.53 -4.11 4.82
CA GLY A 223 8.84 -2.71 5.06
C GLY A 223 10.35 -2.45 5.27
N PRO A 224 10.77 -1.15 5.34
CA PRO A 224 12.18 -0.78 5.53
C PRO A 224 12.83 -1.42 6.76
N GLY A 225 12.08 -1.59 7.87
CA GLY A 225 12.59 -2.24 9.09
C GLY A 225 12.91 -3.72 8.88
N TYR A 226 12.08 -4.44 8.12
CA TYR A 226 12.34 -5.84 7.74
C TYR A 226 13.54 -5.93 6.81
N ALA A 227 13.56 -5.12 5.73
CA ALA A 227 14.66 -5.11 4.78
C ALA A 227 15.99 -4.83 5.48
N LYS A 228 16.08 -3.81 6.35
CA LYS A 228 17.29 -3.48 7.11
C LYS A 228 17.79 -4.65 7.97
N LYS A 229 16.89 -5.37 8.65
CA LYS A 229 17.27 -6.54 9.47
C LYS A 229 17.77 -7.69 8.60
N LEU A 230 17.11 -7.96 7.47
CA LEU A 230 17.51 -9.02 6.53
C LEU A 230 18.86 -8.71 5.91
N GLU A 231 19.06 -7.50 5.39
CA GLU A 231 20.30 -7.05 4.76
C GLU A 231 21.50 -7.08 5.72
N ALA A 232 21.27 -6.71 6.99
CA ALA A 232 22.29 -6.80 8.03
C ALA A 232 22.75 -8.25 8.32
N ASN A 233 21.95 -9.23 7.94
CA ASN A 233 22.26 -10.67 8.03
C ASN A 233 22.60 -11.31 6.66
N GLY A 234 22.86 -10.49 5.62
CA GLY A 234 23.28 -10.99 4.31
C GLY A 234 22.14 -11.56 3.44
N LEU A 235 20.88 -11.31 3.81
CA LEU A 235 19.69 -11.74 3.06
C LEU A 235 19.14 -10.54 2.27
N TYR A 236 19.36 -10.53 0.98
CA TYR A 236 19.05 -9.37 0.12
C TYR A 236 17.87 -9.57 -0.83
N THR A 237 17.39 -10.80 -0.95
CA THR A 237 16.36 -11.18 -1.92
C THR A 237 15.38 -12.19 -1.32
N MET A 238 14.17 -12.29 -1.92
CA MET A 238 13.21 -13.33 -1.50
C MET A 238 13.77 -14.73 -1.72
N GLY A 239 14.59 -14.93 -2.74
CA GLY A 239 15.30 -16.21 -2.95
C GLY A 239 16.32 -16.52 -1.84
N ASP A 240 16.98 -15.53 -1.24
CA ASP A 240 17.87 -15.74 -0.08
C ASP A 240 17.06 -16.17 1.13
N ILE A 241 15.91 -15.55 1.39
CA ILE A 241 15.00 -15.90 2.49
C ILE A 241 14.48 -17.34 2.31
N ALA A 242 14.02 -17.68 1.10
CA ALA A 242 13.53 -19.01 0.79
C ALA A 242 14.61 -20.08 0.98
N ARG A 243 15.85 -19.83 0.55
CA ARG A 243 16.98 -20.74 0.76
C ARG A 243 17.36 -20.84 2.23
N CYS A 244 17.35 -19.71 2.96
CA CYS A 244 17.59 -19.70 4.40
C CYS A 244 16.61 -20.61 5.14
N SER A 245 15.31 -20.56 4.80
CA SER A 245 14.27 -21.35 5.49
C SER A 245 14.41 -22.85 5.39
N ILE A 246 15.23 -23.36 4.46
CA ILE A 246 15.50 -24.82 4.29
C ILE A 246 16.91 -25.23 4.67
N GLY A 247 17.71 -24.30 5.23
CA GLY A 247 19.05 -24.60 5.74
C GLY A 247 19.02 -25.62 6.89
N LYS A 248 20.11 -26.31 7.08
CA LYS A 248 20.20 -27.32 8.15
C LYS A 248 20.29 -26.60 9.51
N PRO A 249 19.89 -27.28 10.60
CA PRO A 249 19.94 -26.70 11.95
C PRO A 249 21.33 -26.26 12.43
N ASP A 250 22.40 -26.88 11.89
CA ASP A 250 23.78 -26.56 12.19
C ASP A 250 24.41 -25.51 11.27
N GLU A 251 23.69 -25.05 10.26
CA GLU A 251 24.12 -23.98 9.36
C GLU A 251 23.71 -22.58 9.92
N LEU A 252 24.50 -21.55 9.58
CA LEU A 252 24.20 -20.15 9.98
C LEU A 252 22.87 -19.66 9.39
N TYR A 253 22.63 -20.01 8.12
CA TYR A 253 21.40 -19.65 7.40
C TYR A 253 20.41 -20.82 7.49
N ASN A 254 19.49 -20.72 8.43
CA ASN A 254 18.43 -21.69 8.64
C ASN A 254 17.14 -20.98 9.08
N GLU A 255 16.07 -21.71 9.24
CA GLU A 255 14.77 -21.19 9.64
C GLU A 255 14.81 -20.48 11.00
N GLU A 256 15.62 -21.00 11.96
CA GLU A 256 15.75 -20.43 13.30
C GLU A 256 16.26 -18.99 13.28
N LEU A 257 17.18 -18.64 12.36
CA LEU A 257 17.63 -17.25 12.17
C LEU A 257 16.46 -16.33 11.83
N LEU A 258 15.54 -16.74 10.97
CA LEU A 258 14.37 -15.94 10.58
C LEU A 258 13.42 -15.74 11.75
N TYR A 259 13.19 -16.79 12.57
CA TYR A 259 12.38 -16.70 13.78
C TYR A 259 13.02 -15.82 14.86
N GLN A 260 14.33 -15.84 15.02
CA GLN A 260 15.07 -14.93 15.93
C GLN A 260 14.91 -13.46 15.51
N LEU A 261 14.91 -13.18 14.22
CA LEU A 261 14.79 -11.82 13.69
C LEU A 261 13.33 -11.27 13.76
N PHE A 262 12.34 -12.11 13.52
CA PHE A 262 10.96 -11.67 13.27
C PHE A 262 9.90 -12.33 14.16
N GLY A 263 10.29 -13.28 15.02
CA GLY A 263 9.34 -14.06 15.81
C GLY A 263 8.35 -14.83 14.92
N VAL A 264 7.11 -14.95 15.36
CA VAL A 264 6.05 -15.64 14.59
C VAL A 264 5.82 -15.05 13.19
N ASN A 265 6.15 -13.77 12.97
CA ASN A 265 6.02 -13.15 11.65
C ASN A 265 7.01 -13.72 10.60
N ALA A 266 8.00 -14.51 11.02
CA ALA A 266 8.88 -15.24 10.10
C ALA A 266 8.09 -16.22 9.23
N GLU A 267 7.03 -16.83 9.75
CA GLU A 267 6.17 -17.77 9.01
C GLU A 267 5.62 -17.14 7.73
N LEU A 268 4.95 -15.99 7.86
CA LEU A 268 4.42 -15.26 6.72
C LEU A 268 5.52 -14.83 5.73
N LEU A 269 6.67 -14.38 6.25
CA LEU A 269 7.79 -13.96 5.41
C LEU A 269 8.37 -15.14 4.61
N ILE A 270 8.49 -16.30 5.22
CA ILE A 270 8.96 -17.55 4.58
C ILE A 270 7.95 -17.98 3.51
N ASP A 271 6.67 -18.06 3.86
CA ASP A 271 5.60 -18.41 2.92
C ASP A 271 5.62 -17.50 1.68
N HIS A 272 5.65 -16.19 1.88
CA HIS A 272 5.76 -15.22 0.79
C HIS A 272 7.05 -15.35 -0.03
N ALA A 273 8.17 -15.68 0.61
CA ALA A 273 9.44 -15.93 -0.11
C ALA A 273 9.32 -17.13 -1.06
N TRP A 274 8.52 -18.12 -0.72
CA TRP A 274 8.18 -19.26 -1.58
C TRP A 274 7.07 -18.97 -2.59
N GLY A 275 6.38 -17.82 -2.48
CA GLY A 275 5.22 -17.47 -3.30
C GLY A 275 3.94 -18.15 -2.83
N TYR A 276 3.88 -18.55 -1.57
CA TYR A 276 2.77 -19.24 -0.95
C TYR A 276 1.95 -18.25 -0.09
N GLU A 277 0.64 -18.35 -0.18
CA GLU A 277 -0.31 -17.61 0.66
C GLU A 277 -1.59 -18.44 0.79
N PRO A 278 -1.84 -19.04 1.97
CA PRO A 278 -3.01 -19.87 2.18
C PRO A 278 -4.29 -19.08 2.46
N CYS A 279 -4.16 -17.80 2.84
CA CYS A 279 -5.30 -16.96 3.20
C CYS A 279 -6.19 -16.68 1.99
N THR A 280 -7.48 -16.98 2.13
CA THR A 280 -8.52 -16.72 1.12
C THR A 280 -9.29 -15.45 1.44
N ILE A 281 -10.08 -14.95 0.48
CA ILE A 281 -11.02 -13.82 0.73
C ILE A 281 -12.04 -14.20 1.80
N GLN A 282 -12.48 -15.45 1.85
CA GLN A 282 -13.40 -15.97 2.86
C GLN A 282 -12.77 -15.92 4.25
N ASP A 283 -11.50 -16.28 4.39
CA ASP A 283 -10.76 -16.19 5.67
C ASP A 283 -10.66 -14.74 6.15
N VAL A 284 -10.34 -13.81 5.24
CA VAL A 284 -10.29 -12.37 5.55
C VAL A 284 -11.64 -11.88 6.07
N LYS A 285 -12.76 -12.29 5.43
CA LYS A 285 -14.11 -11.89 5.83
C LYS A 285 -14.58 -12.56 7.12
N ALA A 286 -14.15 -13.78 7.38
CA ALA A 286 -14.48 -14.51 8.60
C ALA A 286 -13.68 -14.05 9.82
N TYR A 287 -12.55 -13.35 9.59
CA TYR A 287 -11.67 -12.91 10.66
C TYR A 287 -12.37 -11.90 11.59
N LYS A 288 -12.34 -12.21 12.87
CA LYS A 288 -12.81 -11.31 13.94
C LYS A 288 -11.63 -11.00 14.84
N PRO A 289 -11.21 -9.72 14.95
CA PRO A 289 -10.11 -9.36 15.85
C PRO A 289 -10.52 -9.63 17.31
N GLU A 290 -9.60 -10.16 18.11
CA GLU A 290 -9.80 -10.39 19.55
C GLU A 290 -9.93 -9.08 20.32
N THR A 291 -9.24 -8.04 19.85
CA THR A 291 -9.28 -6.70 20.44
C THR A 291 -9.58 -5.66 19.38
N ASN A 292 -10.39 -4.67 19.75
CA ASN A 292 -10.68 -3.53 18.89
C ASN A 292 -10.13 -2.25 19.51
N SER A 293 -9.61 -1.36 18.68
CA SER A 293 -9.24 -0.01 19.10
C SER A 293 -9.80 1.02 18.13
N VAL A 294 -10.23 2.16 18.69
CA VAL A 294 -10.56 3.35 17.90
C VAL A 294 -9.46 4.36 18.16
N SER A 295 -8.87 4.90 17.09
CA SER A 295 -7.77 5.86 17.20
C SER A 295 -8.03 7.09 16.34
N SER A 296 -7.62 8.26 16.85
CA SER A 296 -7.60 9.52 16.12
C SER A 296 -6.23 10.15 16.29
N GLY A 297 -5.72 10.80 15.24
CA GLY A 297 -4.42 11.47 15.27
C GLY A 297 -4.47 12.80 14.54
N GLN A 298 -3.78 13.81 15.08
CA GLN A 298 -3.66 15.11 14.46
C GLN A 298 -2.20 15.55 14.41
N VAL A 299 -1.72 15.90 13.22
CA VAL A 299 -0.41 16.53 13.03
C VAL A 299 -0.63 18.04 13.05
N LEU A 300 0.00 18.71 14.00
CA LEU A 300 -0.12 20.16 14.18
C LEU A 300 0.71 20.91 13.13
N GLN A 301 0.27 22.12 12.77
CA GLN A 301 0.97 22.99 11.78
C GLN A 301 2.30 23.52 12.30
N CYS A 302 2.40 23.73 13.61
CA CYS A 302 3.58 24.23 14.31
C CYS A 302 3.60 23.67 15.75
N PRO A 303 4.71 23.77 16.49
CA PRO A 303 4.76 23.43 17.89
C PRO A 303 3.73 24.24 18.71
N TYR A 304 2.92 23.55 19.50
CA TYR A 304 1.95 24.16 20.40
C TYR A 304 2.48 24.13 21.84
N ASP A 305 2.13 25.17 22.60
CA ASP A 305 2.32 25.20 24.06
C ASP A 305 1.33 24.23 24.73
N PHE A 306 1.47 24.09 26.05
CA PHE A 306 0.66 23.18 26.84
C PHE A 306 -0.84 23.46 26.74
N ASP A 307 -1.25 24.73 26.79
CA ASP A 307 -2.66 25.10 26.84
C ASP A 307 -3.36 24.81 25.49
N LYS A 308 -2.68 25.17 24.38
CA LYS A 308 -3.16 24.83 23.03
C LYS A 308 -3.17 23.33 22.77
N ALA A 309 -2.12 22.61 23.15
CA ALA A 309 -2.07 21.16 23.02
C ALA A 309 -3.16 20.47 23.83
N LYS A 310 -3.41 20.95 25.08
CA LYS A 310 -4.49 20.47 25.92
C LYS A 310 -5.87 20.70 25.30
N LEU A 311 -6.08 21.85 24.64
CA LEU A 311 -7.34 22.14 23.93
C LEU A 311 -7.55 21.14 22.79
N VAL A 312 -6.53 20.92 21.95
CA VAL A 312 -6.59 19.93 20.88
C VAL A 312 -6.93 18.53 21.39
N VAL A 313 -6.28 18.09 22.48
CA VAL A 313 -6.58 16.78 23.11
C VAL A 313 -8.04 16.70 23.58
N LYS A 314 -8.59 17.77 24.16
CA LYS A 314 -10.00 17.81 24.57
C LYS A 314 -10.93 17.68 23.38
N GLU A 315 -10.71 18.44 22.31
CA GLU A 315 -11.52 18.38 21.08
C GLU A 315 -11.44 16.98 20.43
N MET A 316 -10.25 16.41 20.34
CA MET A 316 -10.07 15.05 19.82
C MET A 316 -10.77 13.99 20.67
N THR A 317 -10.71 14.14 22.00
CA THR A 317 -11.39 13.22 22.93
C THR A 317 -12.90 13.32 22.78
N ASP A 318 -13.44 14.52 22.66
CA ASP A 318 -14.88 14.77 22.51
C ASP A 318 -15.41 14.10 21.23
N LEU A 319 -14.73 14.29 20.10
CA LEU A 319 -15.06 13.63 18.84
C LEU A 319 -14.95 12.11 18.91
N MET A 320 -13.94 11.59 19.60
CA MET A 320 -13.75 10.15 19.75
C MET A 320 -14.85 9.53 20.65
N VAL A 321 -15.27 10.23 21.69
CA VAL A 321 -16.37 9.78 22.57
C VAL A 321 -17.69 9.75 21.77
N LEU A 322 -17.95 10.76 20.95
CA LEU A 322 -19.13 10.77 20.07
C LEU A 322 -19.11 9.59 19.08
N ASP A 323 -17.96 9.27 18.49
CA ASP A 323 -17.80 8.10 17.60
C ASP A 323 -18.06 6.78 18.33
N LEU A 324 -17.57 6.62 19.57
CA LEU A 324 -17.85 5.44 20.41
C LEU A 324 -19.36 5.32 20.71
N VAL A 325 -20.02 6.43 21.06
CA VAL A 325 -21.47 6.46 21.34
C VAL A 325 -22.27 6.08 20.10
N ASP A 326 -21.92 6.64 18.94
CA ASP A 326 -22.58 6.32 17.66
C ASP A 326 -22.44 4.84 17.30
N LYS A 327 -21.26 4.28 17.50
CA LYS A 327 -20.96 2.85 17.33
C LYS A 327 -21.48 1.94 18.45
N ARG A 328 -22.07 2.50 19.51
CA ARG A 328 -22.55 1.77 20.71
C ARG A 328 -21.43 0.95 21.37
N LEU A 329 -20.23 1.53 21.44
CA LEU A 329 -19.05 0.93 22.05
C LEU A 329 -18.73 1.59 23.38
N VAL A 330 -18.08 0.83 24.27
CA VAL A 330 -17.48 1.29 25.51
C VAL A 330 -16.01 0.91 25.55
N THR A 331 -15.21 1.62 26.33
CA THR A 331 -13.80 1.30 26.53
C THR A 331 -13.43 1.42 28.01
N ASP A 332 -12.50 0.62 28.45
CA ASP A 332 -11.84 0.67 29.75
C ASP A 332 -10.37 1.14 29.66
N GLN A 333 -9.90 1.43 28.44
CA GLN A 333 -8.53 1.86 28.21
C GLN A 333 -8.48 3.10 27.32
N ILE A 334 -7.68 4.08 27.74
CA ILE A 334 -7.34 5.27 26.95
C ILE A 334 -5.83 5.39 26.87
N VAL A 335 -5.32 5.60 25.66
CA VAL A 335 -3.90 5.83 25.40
C VAL A 335 -3.74 7.19 24.72
N LEU A 336 -2.93 8.07 25.30
CA LEU A 336 -2.55 9.36 24.72
C LEU A 336 -1.09 9.33 24.32
N THR A 337 -0.82 9.59 23.04
CA THR A 337 0.54 9.72 22.50
C THR A 337 0.77 11.17 22.06
N ILE A 338 1.84 11.79 22.55
CA ILE A 338 2.24 13.16 22.18
C ILE A 338 3.64 13.12 21.60
N GLY A 339 3.77 13.56 20.34
CA GLY A 339 5.07 13.80 19.71
C GLY A 339 5.57 15.21 20.04
N TYR A 340 6.81 15.31 20.51
CA TYR A 340 7.46 16.59 20.78
C TYR A 340 8.22 17.09 19.56
N ASP A 341 8.24 18.41 19.38
CA ASP A 341 9.04 19.03 18.31
C ASP A 341 10.54 18.85 18.55
N ILE A 342 11.30 18.72 17.47
CA ILE A 342 12.77 18.54 17.49
C ILE A 342 13.51 19.69 18.21
N VAL A 343 12.91 20.88 18.27
CA VAL A 343 13.45 22.03 19.04
C VAL A 343 13.65 21.67 20.51
N ASN A 344 12.85 20.76 21.07
CA ASN A 344 13.02 20.31 22.45
C ASN A 344 14.31 19.49 22.65
N LEU A 345 14.89 18.95 21.59
CA LEU A 345 16.17 18.22 21.63
C LEU A 345 17.36 19.15 21.40
N THR A 346 17.18 20.17 20.57
CA THR A 346 18.25 21.10 20.17
C THR A 346 18.44 22.26 21.15
N ASP A 347 17.43 22.55 22.01
CA ASP A 347 17.50 23.58 23.05
C ASP A 347 17.84 22.96 24.42
N PRO A 348 19.09 23.12 24.91
CA PRO A 348 19.50 22.55 26.19
C PRO A 348 18.68 23.04 27.40
N SER A 349 18.03 24.21 27.29
CA SER A 349 17.18 24.75 28.36
C SER A 349 15.88 23.97 28.55
N ARG A 350 15.38 23.34 27.47
CA ARG A 350 14.13 22.57 27.45
C ARG A 350 14.34 21.12 27.88
N ASN A 351 15.54 20.58 27.74
CA ASN A 351 15.86 19.16 27.97
C ASN A 351 16.12 18.82 29.46
N ARG A 352 16.14 19.79 30.36
CA ARG A 352 16.59 19.61 31.77
C ARG A 352 15.65 18.80 32.65
N SER A 353 14.38 18.67 32.30
CA SER A 353 13.37 18.00 33.14
C SER A 353 12.94 16.62 32.66
N TYR A 354 13.33 16.23 31.43
CA TYR A 354 12.94 14.94 30.86
C TYR A 354 13.95 13.85 31.25
N LYS A 355 13.47 12.79 31.91
CA LYS A 355 14.28 11.65 32.37
C LYS A 355 14.19 10.42 31.45
N GLY A 356 13.48 10.49 30.35
CA GLY A 356 13.33 9.40 29.38
C GLY A 356 14.44 9.37 28.33
N VAL A 357 14.52 8.26 27.59
CA VAL A 357 15.35 8.15 26.41
C VAL A 357 14.66 8.87 25.26
N VAL A 358 15.38 9.78 24.62
CA VAL A 358 14.89 10.48 23.43
C VAL A 358 15.51 9.81 22.22
N THR A 359 14.68 9.24 21.34
CA THR A 359 15.10 8.74 20.04
C THR A 359 14.67 9.72 18.95
N THR A 360 15.57 10.05 18.05
CA THR A 360 15.24 10.71 16.78
C THR A 360 15.05 9.62 15.75
N ASP A 361 13.83 9.41 15.31
CA ASP A 361 13.52 8.57 14.15
C ASP A 361 13.72 9.35 12.85
#